data_aa4289e59bdb4dd0a208391d1166612e
#
_entry.id   aa4289e59bdb4dd0a208391d1166612e
#
_cell.length_a   1.000
_cell.length_b   1.000
_cell.length_c   1.000
_cell.angle_alpha   90.00
_cell.angle_beta   90.00
_cell.angle_gamma   90.00
#
_symmetry.space_group_name_H-M   'P 1'
#
loop_
_entity.id
_entity.type
_entity.pdbx_description
1 polymer ?
#
loop_
_entity_poly.entity_id
_entity_poly.type
_entity_poly.pdbx_seq_one_letter_code
_entity_poly.pdbx_strand_id
1 'polypeptide(L)'
;MNIAVLSRNPKLYSTRRLVEAIEQKGHRARVIDHMECDIVMEASGPSIYYEGKNLTDIDAIIPRIGASVTFYGTAVVRQFEMMGVFSVVSSLALTRSRDKLRSLQILSRSGVGMPKTAFTNSSKKDNKIVKHIGNAPVVIKLLEGTQGLGVVLAETDKAATSVVEAFESLHTRVILQEFIEEAKGADIRAFIVNGEIVGAMKRQGKEGEFRSNLHRGGQANIIKLSSAEKRSALKAAKSMGLDIAGVDMLQSKKGPMILEVNSSPGLEGIEKATDVDIAGKIVEFIEKAKSKKQPKANG
;
A
#
# COMPACT_ATOMS: atom_id res chain seq x y z
N MET A 1 5.53 23.62 11.71
CA MET A 1 5.16 22.32 12.34
C MET A 1 6.37 21.43 12.46
N ASN A 2 6.38 20.54 13.45
CA ASN A 2 7.36 19.46 13.57
C ASN A 2 6.72 18.19 12.96
N ILE A 3 7.23 17.74 11.83
CA ILE A 3 6.68 16.58 11.09
C ILE A 3 7.68 15.45 11.13
N ALA A 4 7.25 14.27 11.61
CA ALA A 4 8.12 13.10 11.67
C ALA A 4 7.82 12.12 10.53
N VAL A 5 8.87 11.69 9.83
CA VAL A 5 8.82 10.57 8.88
C VAL A 5 9.22 9.31 9.63
N LEU A 6 8.27 8.39 9.84
CA LEU A 6 8.54 7.12 10.52
C LEU A 6 9.19 6.13 9.53
N SER A 7 10.52 6.05 9.54
CA SER A 7 11.29 5.26 8.57
C SER A 7 12.55 4.70 9.21
N ARG A 8 12.85 3.41 8.98
CA ARG A 8 14.07 2.72 9.44
C ARG A 8 15.34 3.11 8.69
N ASN A 9 15.19 3.77 7.54
CA ASN A 9 16.34 4.13 6.72
C ASN A 9 16.17 5.52 6.12
N PRO A 10 16.90 6.52 6.61
CA PRO A 10 16.85 7.89 6.12
C PRO A 10 17.38 8.04 4.69
N LYS A 11 18.19 7.08 4.19
CA LYS A 11 18.81 7.14 2.86
C LYS A 11 17.87 6.70 1.73
N LEU A 12 16.70 6.10 2.05
CA LEU A 12 15.72 5.71 1.03
C LEU A 12 15.20 6.94 0.29
N TYR A 13 15.05 6.83 -1.03
CA TYR A 13 14.54 7.90 -1.87
C TYR A 13 13.28 8.56 -1.28
N SER A 14 12.25 7.76 -0.98
CA SER A 14 11.00 8.30 -0.45
C SER A 14 11.17 9.02 0.89
N THR A 15 12.08 8.56 1.76
CA THR A 15 12.35 9.23 3.05
C THR A 15 13.01 10.58 2.82
N ARG A 16 14.04 10.63 1.98
CA ARG A 16 14.74 11.89 1.65
C ARG A 16 13.80 12.90 1.01
N ARG A 17 13.01 12.47 0.00
CA ARG A 17 12.06 13.36 -0.69
C ARG A 17 11.03 13.95 0.27
N LEU A 18 10.53 13.16 1.21
CA LEU A 18 9.61 13.65 2.24
C LEU A 18 10.28 14.68 3.17
N VAL A 19 11.51 14.43 3.60
CA VAL A 19 12.28 15.39 4.42
C VAL A 19 12.49 16.70 3.64
N GLU A 20 12.99 16.62 2.41
CA GLU A 20 13.20 17.78 1.53
C GLU A 20 11.90 18.59 1.33
N ALA A 21 10.77 17.91 1.06
CA ALA A 21 9.49 18.59 0.86
C ALA A 21 8.97 19.27 2.15
N ILE A 22 9.18 18.65 3.32
CA ILE A 22 8.83 19.24 4.62
C ILE A 22 9.63 20.52 4.85
N GLU A 23 10.94 20.48 4.63
CA GLU A 23 11.85 21.62 4.83
C GLU A 23 11.60 22.73 3.83
N GLN A 24 11.38 22.40 2.55
CA GLN A 24 11.04 23.38 1.49
C GLN A 24 9.76 24.16 1.79
N LYS A 25 8.82 23.56 2.51
CA LYS A 25 7.58 24.22 2.97
C LYS A 25 7.73 24.94 4.32
N GLY A 26 8.96 25.10 4.83
CA GLY A 26 9.25 25.83 6.06
C GLY A 26 8.88 25.06 7.34
N HIS A 27 8.77 23.75 7.27
CA HIS A 27 8.51 22.91 8.44
C HIS A 27 9.77 22.19 8.91
N ARG A 28 9.78 21.74 10.16
CA ARG A 28 10.89 20.98 10.73
C ARG A 28 10.67 19.49 10.49
N ALA A 29 11.59 18.85 9.78
CA ALA A 29 11.57 17.43 9.52
C ALA A 29 12.36 16.64 10.59
N ARG A 30 11.84 15.47 10.99
CA ARG A 30 12.58 14.47 11.78
C ARG A 30 12.35 13.09 11.16
N VAL A 31 13.42 12.32 11.00
CA VAL A 31 13.31 10.90 10.66
C VAL A 31 13.41 10.11 11.96
N ILE A 32 12.42 9.29 12.25
CA ILE A 32 12.34 8.48 13.47
C ILE A 32 12.25 7.01 13.05
N ASP A 33 13.20 6.21 13.53
CA ASP A 33 13.06 4.77 13.38
C ASP A 33 12.00 4.25 14.35
N HIS A 34 10.87 3.87 13.80
CA HIS A 34 9.75 3.39 14.59
C HIS A 34 10.03 2.06 15.31
N MET A 35 11.08 1.34 14.92
CA MET A 35 11.49 0.10 15.61
C MET A 35 12.30 0.39 16.88
N GLU A 36 12.87 1.59 16.98
CA GLU A 36 13.66 2.06 18.13
C GLU A 36 12.83 2.96 19.07
N CYS A 37 11.51 3.03 18.86
CA CYS A 37 10.61 3.76 19.74
C CYS A 37 10.16 2.90 20.93
N ASP A 38 10.18 3.44 22.13
CA ASP A 38 9.54 2.84 23.30
C ASP A 38 8.11 3.38 23.45
N ILE A 39 7.14 2.48 23.53
CA ILE A 39 5.73 2.80 23.78
C ILE A 39 5.46 2.68 25.28
N VAL A 40 5.06 3.77 25.91
CA VAL A 40 4.71 3.78 27.33
C VAL A 40 3.22 4.10 27.49
N MET A 41 2.54 3.30 28.30
CA MET A 41 1.12 3.41 28.59
C MET A 41 0.94 3.49 30.10
N GLU A 42 0.39 4.62 30.56
CA GLU A 42 0.12 4.86 31.97
C GLU A 42 -1.19 5.66 32.16
N ALA A 43 -1.68 5.74 33.39
CA ALA A 43 -2.94 6.42 33.69
C ALA A 43 -2.92 7.92 33.34
N SER A 44 -1.76 8.56 33.35
CA SER A 44 -1.56 9.95 32.95
C SER A 44 -1.66 10.18 31.43
N GLY A 45 -1.58 9.11 30.63
CA GLY A 45 -1.74 9.13 29.19
C GLY A 45 -0.67 8.33 28.43
N PRO A 46 -0.86 8.17 27.11
CA PRO A 46 0.10 7.52 26.24
C PRO A 46 1.31 8.41 25.95
N SER A 47 2.50 7.82 25.87
CA SER A 47 3.72 8.52 25.47
C SER A 47 4.62 7.64 24.61
N ILE A 48 5.50 8.26 23.83
CA ILE A 48 6.51 7.61 22.99
C ILE A 48 7.87 8.23 23.33
N TYR A 49 8.85 7.37 23.54
CA TYR A 49 10.24 7.77 23.68
C TYR A 49 11.06 7.29 22.49
N TYR A 50 11.99 8.12 22.07
CA TYR A 50 12.97 7.80 21.05
C TYR A 50 14.32 8.37 21.46
N GLU A 51 15.37 7.55 21.47
CA GLU A 51 16.70 7.93 21.99
C GLU A 51 16.63 8.56 23.39
N GLY A 52 15.80 7.99 24.27
CA GLY A 52 15.60 8.43 25.65
C GLY A 52 14.81 9.74 25.82
N LYS A 53 14.28 10.33 24.73
CA LYS A 53 13.51 11.58 24.76
C LYS A 53 12.04 11.34 24.50
N ASN A 54 11.16 11.93 25.31
CA ASN A 54 9.72 11.91 25.08
C ASN A 54 9.36 12.76 23.84
N LEU A 55 8.61 12.19 22.91
CA LEU A 55 8.21 12.84 21.65
C LEU A 55 6.91 13.64 21.82
N THR A 56 6.94 14.69 22.63
CA THR A 56 5.77 15.56 22.89
C THR A 56 5.61 16.69 21.88
N ASP A 57 6.61 16.95 21.05
CA ASP A 57 6.72 18.09 20.14
C ASP A 57 6.36 17.77 18.69
N ILE A 58 5.80 16.58 18.40
CA ILE A 58 5.44 16.15 17.04
C ILE A 58 4.01 16.58 16.71
N ASP A 59 3.85 17.35 15.63
CA ASP A 59 2.54 17.79 15.13
C ASP A 59 1.87 16.79 14.19
N ALA A 60 2.68 16.11 13.37
CA ALA A 60 2.20 15.16 12.38
C ALA A 60 3.23 14.06 12.10
N ILE A 61 2.75 12.90 11.67
CA ILE A 61 3.59 11.78 11.26
C ILE A 61 3.26 11.31 9.83
N ILE A 62 4.30 10.88 9.11
CA ILE A 62 4.21 10.22 7.80
C ILE A 62 4.75 8.79 7.95
N PRO A 63 3.87 7.79 8.11
CA PRO A 63 4.30 6.40 8.27
C PRO A 63 4.89 5.81 6.98
N ARG A 64 6.11 5.28 7.07
CA ARG A 64 6.78 4.51 6.02
C ARG A 64 7.05 3.08 6.52
N ILE A 65 5.98 2.42 6.96
CA ILE A 65 6.06 1.11 7.61
C ILE A 65 6.21 0.00 6.56
N GLY A 66 7.26 -0.78 6.65
CA GLY A 66 7.51 -1.94 5.81
C GLY A 66 6.65 -3.17 6.20
N ALA A 67 6.47 -4.12 5.27
CA ALA A 67 5.64 -5.30 5.52
C ALA A 67 6.16 -6.18 6.67
N SER A 68 7.48 -6.37 6.77
CA SER A 68 8.11 -7.21 7.79
C SER A 68 8.01 -6.65 9.23
N VAL A 69 7.64 -5.38 9.39
CA VAL A 69 7.58 -4.70 10.70
C VAL A 69 6.19 -4.10 10.97
N THR A 70 5.17 -4.64 10.30
CA THR A 70 3.81 -4.10 10.36
C THR A 70 3.27 -4.06 11.78
N PHE A 71 3.46 -5.13 12.57
CA PHE A 71 2.92 -5.22 13.93
C PHE A 71 3.37 -4.05 14.81
N TYR A 72 4.68 -3.89 15.00
CA TYR A 72 5.22 -2.84 15.86
C TYR A 72 5.07 -1.46 15.23
N GLY A 73 5.31 -1.32 13.94
CA GLY A 73 5.13 -0.05 13.24
C GLY A 73 3.70 0.50 13.34
N THR A 74 2.68 -0.35 13.25
CA THR A 74 1.28 0.08 13.45
C THR A 74 0.97 0.40 14.91
N ALA A 75 1.61 -0.27 15.87
CA ALA A 75 1.49 0.08 17.29
C ALA A 75 2.03 1.48 17.58
N VAL A 76 3.20 1.83 17.02
CA VAL A 76 3.78 3.17 17.14
C VAL A 76 2.87 4.23 16.49
N VAL A 77 2.36 3.97 15.27
CA VAL A 77 1.41 4.89 14.62
C VAL A 77 0.17 5.11 15.48
N ARG A 78 -0.42 4.05 16.01
CA ARG A 78 -1.59 4.11 16.88
C ARG A 78 -1.31 4.87 18.17
N GLN A 79 -0.12 4.72 18.74
CA GLN A 79 0.28 5.47 19.93
C GLN A 79 0.34 6.98 19.66
N PHE A 80 0.94 7.39 18.53
CA PHE A 80 0.90 8.79 18.11
C PHE A 80 -0.53 9.31 17.91
N GLU A 81 -1.41 8.50 17.32
CA GLU A 81 -2.84 8.84 17.16
C GLU A 81 -3.51 9.07 18.53
N MET A 82 -3.23 8.22 19.53
CA MET A 82 -3.74 8.36 20.90
C MET A 82 -3.17 9.58 21.60
N MET A 83 -1.96 10.02 21.26
CA MET A 83 -1.36 11.28 21.73
C MET A 83 -1.95 12.52 21.02
N GLY A 84 -2.90 12.34 20.07
CA GLY A 84 -3.51 13.43 19.31
C GLY A 84 -2.68 13.93 18.13
N VAL A 85 -1.57 13.26 17.79
CA VAL A 85 -0.73 13.58 16.65
C VAL A 85 -1.43 13.18 15.36
N PHE A 86 -1.43 14.07 14.36
CA PHE A 86 -2.01 13.78 13.06
C PHE A 86 -1.18 12.75 12.30
N SER A 87 -1.81 11.69 11.79
CA SER A 87 -1.17 10.73 10.90
C SER A 87 -1.78 10.81 9.50
N VAL A 88 -0.94 10.91 8.46
CA VAL A 88 -1.40 10.91 7.06
C VAL A 88 -1.98 9.56 6.61
N VAL A 89 -1.69 8.50 7.34
CA VAL A 89 -2.27 7.15 7.17
C VAL A 89 -2.58 6.61 8.56
N SER A 90 -3.85 6.33 8.84
CA SER A 90 -4.23 5.78 10.15
C SER A 90 -3.68 4.37 10.38
N SER A 91 -3.42 4.03 11.63
CA SER A 91 -2.96 2.69 12.03
C SER A 91 -3.93 1.60 11.57
N LEU A 92 -5.23 1.87 11.62
CA LEU A 92 -6.27 0.96 11.16
C LEU A 92 -6.22 0.74 9.64
N ALA A 93 -6.12 1.82 8.85
CA ALA A 93 -6.03 1.74 7.39
C ALA A 93 -4.73 1.04 6.95
N LEU A 94 -3.61 1.31 7.65
CA LEU A 94 -2.34 0.64 7.43
C LEU A 94 -2.46 -0.86 7.67
N THR A 95 -3.05 -1.29 8.80
CA THR A 95 -3.26 -2.71 9.12
C THR A 95 -4.16 -3.38 8.07
N ARG A 96 -5.26 -2.73 7.65
CA ARG A 96 -6.16 -3.25 6.61
C ARG A 96 -5.46 -3.49 5.28
N SER A 97 -4.62 -2.55 4.86
CA SER A 97 -3.91 -2.65 3.57
C SER A 97 -2.77 -3.67 3.59
N ARG A 98 -2.18 -3.94 4.75
CA ARG A 98 -1.10 -4.92 4.91
C ARG A 98 -1.58 -6.36 4.97
N ASP A 99 -2.78 -6.58 5.45
CA ASP A 99 -3.44 -7.88 5.42
C ASP A 99 -4.08 -8.07 4.04
N LYS A 100 -3.43 -8.83 3.17
CA LYS A 100 -3.90 -9.08 1.80
C LYS A 100 -5.30 -9.67 1.75
N LEU A 101 -5.60 -10.63 2.61
CA LEU A 101 -6.90 -11.28 2.61
C LEU A 101 -8.00 -10.29 3.03
N ARG A 102 -7.77 -9.56 4.12
CA ARG A 102 -8.69 -8.51 4.59
C ARG A 102 -8.87 -7.41 3.56
N SER A 103 -7.79 -6.98 2.91
CA SER A 103 -7.83 -6.01 1.81
C SER A 103 -8.75 -6.47 0.68
N LEU A 104 -8.57 -7.70 0.20
CA LEU A 104 -9.39 -8.30 -0.86
C LEU A 104 -10.87 -8.42 -0.44
N GLN A 105 -11.16 -8.81 0.81
CA GLN A 105 -12.52 -8.86 1.34
C GLN A 105 -13.19 -7.50 1.38
N ILE A 106 -12.47 -6.45 1.82
CA ILE A 106 -12.97 -5.06 1.84
C ILE A 106 -13.24 -4.57 0.41
N LEU A 107 -12.31 -4.78 -0.52
CA LEU A 107 -12.45 -4.40 -1.93
C LEU A 107 -13.63 -5.11 -2.59
N SER A 108 -13.78 -6.41 -2.37
CA SER A 108 -14.91 -7.21 -2.87
C SER A 108 -16.23 -6.65 -2.37
N ARG A 109 -16.36 -6.39 -1.07
CA ARG A 109 -17.58 -5.82 -0.47
C ARG A 109 -17.89 -4.41 -1.00
N SER A 110 -16.86 -3.65 -1.35
CA SER A 110 -17.06 -2.31 -1.90
C SER A 110 -17.56 -2.30 -3.35
N GLY A 111 -17.55 -3.45 -4.04
CA GLY A 111 -17.98 -3.57 -5.42
C GLY A 111 -17.07 -2.84 -6.41
N VAL A 112 -15.75 -2.79 -6.15
CA VAL A 112 -14.76 -2.43 -7.18
C VAL A 112 -14.46 -3.66 -8.04
N GLY A 113 -14.15 -3.44 -9.32
CA GLY A 113 -13.67 -4.51 -10.18
C GLY A 113 -12.37 -5.10 -9.62
N MET A 114 -12.28 -6.41 -9.53
CA MET A 114 -11.07 -7.12 -9.10
C MET A 114 -11.02 -8.50 -9.77
N PRO A 115 -9.83 -9.05 -10.03
CA PRO A 115 -9.73 -10.42 -10.51
C PRO A 115 -10.38 -11.38 -9.51
N LYS A 116 -11.10 -12.38 -10.00
CA LYS A 116 -11.70 -13.40 -9.13
C LYS A 116 -10.62 -14.03 -8.29
N THR A 117 -10.81 -14.06 -6.98
CA THR A 117 -9.78 -14.50 -6.03
C THR A 117 -10.37 -15.51 -5.07
N ALA A 118 -9.66 -16.59 -4.81
CA ALA A 118 -10.02 -17.60 -3.83
C ALA A 118 -8.87 -17.83 -2.85
N PHE A 119 -9.24 -18.19 -1.64
CA PHE A 119 -8.35 -18.57 -0.55
C PHE A 119 -8.89 -19.85 0.11
N THR A 120 -8.00 -20.76 0.43
CA THR A 120 -8.36 -21.96 1.21
C THR A 120 -7.31 -22.20 2.28
N ASN A 121 -7.75 -22.78 3.39
CA ASN A 121 -6.90 -23.33 4.43
C ASN A 121 -7.07 -24.86 4.49
N SER A 122 -7.68 -25.48 3.46
CA SER A 122 -7.92 -26.91 3.40
C SER A 122 -6.76 -27.63 2.75
N SER A 123 -6.15 -28.57 3.47
CA SER A 123 -5.11 -29.48 2.97
C SER A 123 -5.67 -30.77 2.35
N LYS A 124 -6.97 -30.85 2.06
CA LYS A 124 -7.58 -32.03 1.46
C LYS A 124 -7.14 -32.22 0.01
N LYS A 125 -6.75 -33.46 -0.36
CA LYS A 125 -6.29 -33.82 -1.72
C LYS A 125 -7.27 -33.47 -2.85
N ASP A 126 -8.57 -33.37 -2.58
CA ASP A 126 -9.60 -32.96 -3.54
C ASP A 126 -9.84 -31.45 -3.54
N ASN A 127 -8.77 -30.65 -3.42
CA ASN A 127 -8.90 -29.21 -3.37
C ASN A 127 -9.41 -28.64 -4.69
N LYS A 128 -10.70 -28.34 -4.77
CA LYS A 128 -11.38 -27.80 -5.96
C LYS A 128 -11.21 -26.29 -6.11
N ILE A 129 -10.26 -25.68 -5.39
CA ILE A 129 -10.09 -24.22 -5.35
C ILE A 129 -9.82 -23.63 -6.75
N VAL A 130 -9.06 -24.35 -7.60
CA VAL A 130 -8.79 -23.93 -8.98
C VAL A 130 -10.09 -23.78 -9.77
N LYS A 131 -11.03 -24.71 -9.61
CA LYS A 131 -12.35 -24.65 -10.26
C LYS A 131 -13.18 -23.45 -9.82
N HIS A 132 -13.02 -23.01 -8.56
CA HIS A 132 -13.71 -21.82 -8.07
C HIS A 132 -13.23 -20.54 -8.77
N ILE A 133 -12.00 -20.49 -9.27
CA ILE A 133 -11.46 -19.35 -10.01
C ILE A 133 -11.94 -19.34 -11.48
N GLY A 134 -12.20 -20.51 -12.08
CA GLY A 134 -12.61 -20.65 -13.48
C GLY A 134 -11.62 -21.42 -14.33
N ASN A 135 -10.80 -22.26 -13.67
CA ASN A 135 -9.69 -23.04 -14.23
C ASN A 135 -8.47 -22.18 -14.62
N ALA A 136 -7.39 -22.86 -15.03
CA ALA A 136 -6.16 -22.22 -15.48
C ALA A 136 -6.35 -21.49 -16.84
N PRO A 137 -5.51 -20.48 -17.14
CA PRO A 137 -4.38 -20.04 -16.31
C PRO A 137 -4.77 -19.26 -15.06
N VAL A 138 -4.06 -19.49 -13.95
CA VAL A 138 -4.30 -18.81 -12.68
C VAL A 138 -3.01 -18.28 -12.06
N VAL A 139 -3.10 -17.19 -11.34
CA VAL A 139 -1.96 -16.63 -10.59
C VAL A 139 -2.06 -17.09 -9.14
N ILE A 140 -1.02 -17.75 -8.65
CA ILE A 140 -0.88 -18.19 -7.26
C ILE A 140 0.08 -17.25 -6.57
N LYS A 141 -0.34 -16.68 -5.43
CA LYS A 141 0.47 -15.69 -4.69
C LYS A 141 0.58 -16.11 -3.23
N LEU A 142 1.78 -15.98 -2.66
CA LEU A 142 1.97 -16.09 -1.23
C LEU A 142 1.16 -15.01 -0.50
N LEU A 143 0.46 -15.39 0.56
CA LEU A 143 -0.28 -14.44 1.38
C LEU A 143 0.68 -13.43 2.03
N GLU A 144 1.85 -13.87 2.48
CA GLU A 144 2.85 -13.06 3.16
C GLU A 144 4.03 -12.63 2.27
N GLY A 145 3.90 -12.72 0.93
CA GLY A 145 4.91 -12.31 -0.04
C GLY A 145 4.89 -10.80 -0.35
N THR A 146 6.05 -10.25 -0.71
CA THR A 146 6.21 -8.84 -1.15
C THR A 146 6.98 -8.75 -2.48
N GLN A 147 6.85 -7.63 -3.20
CA GLN A 147 7.64 -7.30 -4.40
C GLN A 147 7.58 -8.35 -5.53
N GLY A 148 6.48 -9.11 -5.64
CA GLY A 148 6.33 -10.16 -6.64
C GLY A 148 7.13 -11.45 -6.35
N LEU A 149 7.73 -11.57 -5.15
CA LEU A 149 8.28 -12.83 -4.67
C LEU A 149 7.13 -13.77 -4.28
N GLY A 150 7.24 -15.06 -4.63
CA GLY A 150 6.19 -16.04 -4.37
C GLY A 150 4.92 -15.82 -5.20
N VAL A 151 5.06 -15.28 -6.42
CA VAL A 151 3.97 -15.17 -7.41
C VAL A 151 4.27 -16.10 -8.58
N VAL A 152 3.39 -17.04 -8.83
CA VAL A 152 3.54 -18.08 -9.88
C VAL A 152 2.33 -18.03 -10.82
N LEU A 153 2.57 -18.05 -12.12
CA LEU A 153 1.55 -18.31 -13.12
C LEU A 153 1.49 -19.82 -13.40
N ALA A 154 0.34 -20.42 -13.15
CA ALA A 154 0.09 -21.81 -13.47
C ALA A 154 -0.80 -21.88 -14.73
N GLU A 155 -0.26 -22.39 -15.81
CA GLU A 155 -0.92 -22.42 -17.12
C GLU A 155 -1.92 -23.56 -17.27
N THR A 156 -1.85 -24.58 -16.40
CA THR A 156 -2.78 -25.72 -16.39
C THR A 156 -3.30 -25.99 -14.99
N ASP A 157 -4.50 -26.58 -14.89
CA ASP A 157 -5.09 -26.96 -13.60
C ASP A 157 -4.18 -27.93 -12.81
N LYS A 158 -3.50 -28.83 -13.52
CA LYS A 158 -2.56 -29.78 -12.91
C LYS A 158 -1.35 -29.05 -12.30
N ALA A 159 -0.77 -28.09 -13.02
CA ALA A 159 0.32 -27.26 -12.52
C ALA A 159 -0.14 -26.42 -11.31
N ALA A 160 -1.33 -25.83 -11.39
CA ALA A 160 -1.91 -25.06 -10.28
C ALA A 160 -2.08 -25.91 -9.02
N THR A 161 -2.63 -27.12 -9.15
CA THR A 161 -2.80 -28.05 -8.03
C THR A 161 -1.46 -28.43 -7.42
N SER A 162 -0.47 -28.80 -8.25
CA SER A 162 0.88 -29.16 -7.76
C SER A 162 1.57 -28.02 -7.01
N VAL A 163 1.43 -26.77 -7.49
CA VAL A 163 2.00 -25.58 -6.81
C VAL A 163 1.30 -25.33 -5.47
N VAL A 164 -0.02 -25.45 -5.43
CA VAL A 164 -0.78 -25.31 -4.17
C VAL A 164 -0.35 -26.36 -3.15
N GLU A 165 -0.30 -27.64 -3.53
CA GLU A 165 0.16 -28.74 -2.68
C GLU A 165 1.60 -28.53 -2.17
N ALA A 166 2.50 -28.05 -3.03
CA ALA A 166 3.87 -27.74 -2.63
C ALA A 166 3.93 -26.64 -1.56
N PHE A 167 3.15 -25.56 -1.70
CA PHE A 167 3.10 -24.52 -0.68
C PHE A 167 2.42 -24.96 0.59
N GLU A 168 1.36 -25.77 0.50
CA GLU A 168 0.68 -26.35 1.66
C GLU A 168 1.62 -27.28 2.47
N SER A 169 2.45 -28.08 1.78
CA SER A 169 3.44 -28.94 2.45
C SER A 169 4.50 -28.14 3.24
N LEU A 170 4.74 -26.91 2.83
CA LEU A 170 5.63 -25.94 3.52
C LEU A 170 4.87 -25.10 4.57
N HIS A 171 3.64 -25.44 4.90
CA HIS A 171 2.76 -24.67 5.80
C HIS A 171 2.60 -23.18 5.37
N THR A 172 2.70 -22.92 4.07
CA THR A 172 2.64 -21.57 3.51
C THR A 172 1.28 -21.32 2.86
N ARG A 173 0.62 -20.24 3.26
CA ARG A 173 -0.70 -19.87 2.76
C ARG A 173 -0.63 -19.17 1.42
N VAL A 174 -1.52 -19.56 0.50
CA VAL A 174 -1.59 -18.98 -0.84
C VAL A 174 -3.00 -18.48 -1.15
N ILE A 175 -3.07 -17.47 -2.00
CA ILE A 175 -4.28 -17.05 -2.70
C ILE A 175 -4.16 -17.42 -4.16
N LEU A 176 -5.27 -17.87 -4.75
CA LEU A 176 -5.40 -18.08 -6.19
C LEU A 176 -6.20 -16.94 -6.78
N GLN A 177 -5.76 -16.44 -7.92
CA GLN A 177 -6.37 -15.30 -8.58
C GLN A 177 -6.50 -15.55 -10.09
N GLU A 178 -7.63 -15.14 -10.66
CA GLU A 178 -7.88 -15.13 -12.11
C GLU A 178 -6.71 -14.42 -12.82
N PHE A 179 -6.19 -15.05 -13.87
CA PHE A 179 -5.19 -14.42 -14.73
C PHE A 179 -5.89 -13.51 -15.74
N ILE A 180 -5.49 -12.27 -15.80
CA ILE A 180 -6.04 -11.28 -16.73
C ILE A 180 -5.09 -11.15 -17.91
N GLU A 181 -5.34 -11.97 -18.94
CA GLU A 181 -4.50 -12.07 -20.13
C GLU A 181 -4.39 -10.74 -20.87
N GLU A 182 -5.47 -9.97 -20.90
CA GLU A 182 -5.53 -8.68 -21.61
C GLU A 182 -4.55 -7.64 -21.03
N ALA A 183 -4.12 -7.81 -19.79
CA ALA A 183 -3.13 -6.93 -19.18
C ALA A 183 -1.72 -7.08 -19.78
N LYS A 184 -1.41 -8.23 -20.44
CA LYS A 184 -0.15 -8.48 -21.16
C LYS A 184 1.11 -8.12 -20.35
N GLY A 185 1.14 -8.49 -19.06
CA GLY A 185 2.25 -8.17 -18.16
C GLY A 185 2.39 -6.69 -17.80
N ALA A 186 1.34 -5.91 -18.00
CA ALA A 186 1.30 -4.51 -17.58
C ALA A 186 0.30 -4.30 -16.44
N ASP A 187 0.57 -3.31 -15.61
CA ASP A 187 -0.38 -2.77 -14.66
C ASP A 187 -0.33 -1.24 -14.63
N ILE A 188 -1.35 -0.65 -14.01
CA ILE A 188 -1.44 0.79 -13.77
C ILE A 188 -1.30 1.02 -12.28
N ARG A 189 -0.42 1.95 -11.89
CA ARG A 189 -0.37 2.51 -10.54
C ARG A 189 -0.94 3.92 -10.55
N ALA A 190 -2.03 4.13 -9.81
CA ALA A 190 -2.54 5.45 -9.48
C ALA A 190 -2.07 5.85 -8.07
N PHE A 191 -1.49 7.05 -7.94
CA PHE A 191 -1.09 7.61 -6.65
C PHE A 191 -2.14 8.61 -6.17
N ILE A 192 -2.64 8.40 -4.96
CA ILE A 192 -3.73 9.17 -4.37
C ILE A 192 -3.21 9.90 -3.14
N VAL A 193 -3.56 11.17 -3.03
CA VAL A 193 -3.35 12.00 -1.84
C VAL A 193 -4.64 12.76 -1.55
N ASN A 194 -5.17 12.62 -0.35
CA ASN A 194 -6.37 13.32 0.11
C ASN A 194 -7.59 13.20 -0.83
N GLY A 195 -7.82 12.00 -1.35
CA GLY A 195 -8.95 11.72 -2.25
C GLY A 195 -8.77 12.24 -3.69
N GLU A 196 -7.58 12.71 -4.07
CA GLU A 196 -7.25 13.16 -5.42
C GLU A 196 -6.16 12.27 -6.03
N ILE A 197 -6.25 11.99 -7.33
CA ILE A 197 -5.18 11.30 -8.06
C ILE A 197 -4.14 12.34 -8.45
N VAL A 198 -2.96 12.26 -7.84
CA VAL A 198 -1.86 13.19 -8.05
C VAL A 198 -0.85 12.71 -9.10
N GLY A 199 -0.87 11.44 -9.46
CA GLY A 199 -0.03 10.87 -10.50
C GLY A 199 -0.51 9.48 -10.91
N ALA A 200 -0.22 9.09 -12.15
CA ALA A 200 -0.49 7.74 -12.62
C ALA A 200 0.58 7.29 -13.62
N MET A 201 0.98 6.02 -13.52
CA MET A 201 1.93 5.40 -14.42
C MET A 201 1.47 4.00 -14.82
N LYS A 202 1.78 3.61 -16.05
CA LYS A 202 1.70 2.23 -16.52
C LYS A 202 3.07 1.59 -16.34
N ARG A 203 3.11 0.45 -15.68
CA ARG A 203 4.31 -0.36 -15.53
C ARG A 203 4.20 -1.55 -16.48
N GLN A 204 5.24 -1.83 -17.24
CA GLN A 204 5.31 -2.94 -18.17
C GLN A 204 6.45 -3.87 -17.78
N GLY A 205 6.16 -5.15 -17.57
CA GLY A 205 7.17 -6.20 -17.41
C GLY A 205 8.00 -6.39 -18.68
N LYS A 206 9.14 -7.06 -18.56
CA LYS A 206 9.93 -7.50 -19.71
C LYS A 206 9.10 -8.46 -20.57
N GLU A 207 9.49 -8.62 -21.84
CA GLU A 207 8.87 -9.60 -22.73
C GLU A 207 8.88 -11.01 -22.11
N GLY A 208 7.74 -11.69 -22.14
CA GLY A 208 7.56 -13.00 -21.49
C GLY A 208 7.34 -12.96 -19.97
N GLU A 209 7.44 -11.79 -19.32
CA GLU A 209 7.18 -11.65 -17.87
C GLU A 209 5.76 -11.11 -17.66
N PHE A 210 4.95 -11.84 -16.91
CA PHE A 210 3.59 -11.42 -16.57
C PHE A 210 3.50 -10.44 -15.40
N ARG A 211 4.60 -10.23 -14.68
CA ARG A 211 4.71 -9.29 -13.55
C ARG A 211 5.31 -7.97 -14.02
N SER A 212 4.70 -6.87 -13.63
CA SER A 212 5.05 -5.51 -14.05
C SER A 212 6.00 -4.77 -13.10
N ASN A 213 6.55 -5.45 -12.08
CA ASN A 213 7.35 -4.83 -11.02
C ASN A 213 8.63 -4.16 -11.57
N LEU A 214 8.83 -2.86 -11.29
CA LEU A 214 10.00 -2.09 -11.73
C LEU A 214 11.33 -2.66 -11.22
N HIS A 215 11.35 -3.20 -9.99
CA HIS A 215 12.53 -3.86 -9.42
C HIS A 215 12.98 -5.12 -10.19
N ARG A 216 12.14 -5.65 -11.07
CA ARG A 216 12.45 -6.77 -11.96
C ARG A 216 12.86 -6.31 -13.36
N GLY A 217 13.16 -5.01 -13.51
CA GLY A 217 13.58 -4.41 -14.78
C GLY A 217 12.42 -4.03 -15.69
N GLY A 218 11.21 -3.88 -15.16
CA GLY A 218 10.08 -3.30 -15.86
C GLY A 218 10.28 -1.82 -16.17
N GLN A 219 9.54 -1.30 -17.15
CA GLN A 219 9.52 0.11 -17.53
C GLN A 219 8.27 0.80 -16.97
N ALA A 220 8.38 2.10 -16.68
CA ALA A 220 7.26 2.94 -16.27
C ALA A 220 7.08 4.10 -17.24
N ASN A 221 5.84 4.32 -17.67
CA ASN A 221 5.46 5.42 -18.54
C ASN A 221 4.28 6.16 -17.92
N ILE A 222 4.25 7.49 -18.09
CA ILE A 222 3.09 8.29 -17.69
C ILE A 222 1.85 7.85 -18.45
N ILE A 223 0.70 7.81 -17.77
CA ILE A 223 -0.58 7.49 -18.40
C ILE A 223 -1.68 8.45 -17.94
N LYS A 224 -2.58 8.79 -18.85
CA LYS A 224 -3.82 9.48 -18.52
C LYS A 224 -4.90 8.43 -18.23
N LEU A 225 -5.38 8.40 -17.00
CA LEU A 225 -6.43 7.46 -16.59
C LEU A 225 -7.77 7.80 -17.22
N SER A 226 -8.50 6.77 -17.65
CA SER A 226 -9.90 6.88 -18.02
C SER A 226 -10.77 7.22 -16.81
N SER A 227 -12.01 7.67 -17.05
CA SER A 227 -12.96 7.96 -15.98
C SER A 227 -13.31 6.73 -15.13
N ALA A 228 -13.31 5.53 -15.72
CA ALA A 228 -13.55 4.28 -15.01
C ALA A 228 -12.37 3.93 -14.08
N GLU A 229 -11.12 4.05 -14.56
CA GLU A 229 -9.90 3.81 -13.77
C GLU A 229 -9.80 4.78 -12.60
N LYS A 230 -10.07 6.08 -12.82
CA LYS A 230 -10.10 7.08 -11.76
C LYS A 230 -11.12 6.74 -10.67
N ARG A 231 -12.37 6.44 -11.06
CA ARG A 231 -13.42 6.07 -10.09
C ARG A 231 -13.06 4.81 -9.30
N SER A 232 -12.53 3.79 -9.97
CA SER A 232 -12.14 2.53 -9.32
C SER A 232 -10.99 2.74 -8.32
N ALA A 233 -9.96 3.50 -8.70
CA ALA A 233 -8.84 3.81 -7.82
C ALA A 233 -9.27 4.59 -6.57
N LEU A 234 -10.04 5.67 -6.75
CA LEU A 234 -10.53 6.49 -5.64
C LEU A 234 -11.46 5.69 -4.72
N LYS A 235 -12.37 4.87 -5.29
CA LYS A 235 -13.25 4.01 -4.52
C LYS A 235 -12.48 2.97 -3.71
N ALA A 236 -11.44 2.37 -4.29
CA ALA A 236 -10.59 1.40 -3.63
C ALA A 236 -9.85 2.03 -2.43
N ALA A 237 -9.18 3.16 -2.62
CA ALA A 237 -8.48 3.88 -1.55
C ALA A 237 -9.43 4.29 -0.42
N LYS A 238 -10.59 4.86 -0.76
CA LYS A 238 -11.62 5.25 0.20
C LYS A 238 -12.15 4.07 1.01
N SER A 239 -12.38 2.92 0.36
CA SER A 239 -12.88 1.70 1.03
C SER A 239 -11.88 1.16 2.05
N MET A 240 -10.59 1.35 1.81
CA MET A 240 -9.50 0.99 2.73
C MET A 240 -9.31 2.02 3.85
N GLY A 241 -9.89 3.23 3.71
CA GLY A 241 -9.69 4.36 4.63
C GLY A 241 -8.32 5.02 4.46
N LEU A 242 -7.78 5.03 3.24
CA LEU A 242 -6.46 5.55 2.93
C LEU A 242 -6.56 6.91 2.25
N ASP A 243 -6.04 7.95 2.91
CA ASP A 243 -5.86 9.28 2.31
C ASP A 243 -4.62 9.33 1.41
N ILE A 244 -3.60 8.53 1.73
CA ILE A 244 -2.44 8.30 0.87
C ILE A 244 -2.44 6.84 0.44
N ALA A 245 -2.47 6.61 -0.87
CA ALA A 245 -2.50 5.26 -1.42
C ALA A 245 -1.80 5.16 -2.78
N GLY A 246 -1.15 4.02 -3.00
CA GLY A 246 -0.81 3.53 -4.33
C GLY A 246 -1.78 2.42 -4.71
N VAL A 247 -2.62 2.65 -5.69
CA VAL A 247 -3.60 1.67 -6.17
C VAL A 247 -3.09 1.03 -7.45
N ASP A 248 -2.90 -0.28 -7.41
CA ASP A 248 -2.46 -1.07 -8.55
C ASP A 248 -3.67 -1.76 -9.19
N MET A 249 -3.79 -1.62 -10.51
CA MET A 249 -4.91 -2.19 -11.25
C MET A 249 -4.49 -2.72 -12.62
N LEU A 250 -5.19 -3.75 -13.09
CA LEU A 250 -5.08 -4.28 -14.45
C LEU A 250 -6.17 -3.69 -15.35
N GLN A 251 -5.84 -3.55 -16.61
CA GLN A 251 -6.82 -3.28 -17.67
C GLN A 251 -7.40 -4.61 -18.17
N SER A 252 -8.71 -4.73 -18.22
CA SER A 252 -9.40 -5.90 -18.74
C SER A 252 -10.58 -5.51 -19.63
N LYS A 253 -11.12 -6.47 -20.38
CA LYS A 253 -12.35 -6.31 -21.17
C LYS A 253 -13.58 -5.99 -20.29
N LYS A 254 -13.53 -6.36 -19.02
CA LYS A 254 -14.60 -6.07 -18.03
C LYS A 254 -14.39 -4.73 -17.30
N GLY A 255 -13.38 -3.94 -17.70
CA GLY A 255 -12.98 -2.68 -17.06
C GLY A 255 -11.77 -2.83 -16.14
N PRO A 256 -11.43 -1.78 -15.35
CA PRO A 256 -10.29 -1.81 -14.46
C PRO A 256 -10.48 -2.79 -13.31
N MET A 257 -9.46 -3.60 -13.02
CA MET A 257 -9.46 -4.62 -11.97
C MET A 257 -8.38 -4.30 -10.94
N ILE A 258 -8.78 -3.97 -9.72
CA ILE A 258 -7.88 -3.64 -8.62
C ILE A 258 -7.13 -4.89 -8.16
N LEU A 259 -5.80 -4.81 -8.13
CA LEU A 259 -4.92 -5.85 -7.60
C LEU A 259 -4.63 -5.66 -6.12
N GLU A 260 -4.24 -4.44 -5.75
CA GLU A 260 -3.85 -4.11 -4.39
C GLU A 260 -3.92 -2.60 -4.12
N VAL A 261 -4.02 -2.24 -2.84
CA VAL A 261 -3.96 -0.86 -2.36
C VAL A 261 -2.86 -0.75 -1.32
N ASN A 262 -1.82 0.00 -1.65
CA ASN A 262 -0.63 0.17 -0.83
C ASN A 262 -0.72 1.43 0.03
N SER A 263 -0.57 1.30 1.36
CA SER A 263 -0.59 2.42 2.32
C SER A 263 0.74 3.18 2.45
N SER A 264 1.84 2.62 1.95
CA SER A 264 3.16 3.26 1.97
C SER A 264 3.82 3.12 0.59
N PRO A 265 3.20 3.67 -0.48
CA PRO A 265 3.71 3.51 -1.84
C PRO A 265 5.07 4.21 -2.01
N GLY A 266 5.98 3.60 -2.79
CA GLY A 266 7.25 4.21 -3.13
C GLY A 266 7.06 5.45 -3.99
N LEU A 267 7.82 6.52 -3.73
CA LEU A 267 7.73 7.77 -4.47
C LEU A 267 8.61 7.77 -5.72
N GLU A 268 9.75 7.05 -5.69
CA GLU A 268 10.77 7.14 -6.73
C GLU A 268 10.25 6.86 -8.14
N GLY A 269 9.56 5.74 -8.33
CA GLY A 269 9.10 5.35 -9.66
C GLY A 269 8.04 6.30 -10.22
N ILE A 270 7.13 6.80 -9.38
CA ILE A 270 6.06 7.69 -9.84
C ILE A 270 6.56 9.12 -10.05
N GLU A 271 7.40 9.68 -9.16
CA GLU A 271 7.96 11.02 -9.33
C GLU A 271 8.86 11.08 -10.58
N LYS A 272 9.74 10.07 -10.79
CA LYS A 272 10.57 9.98 -12.00
C LYS A 272 9.76 9.83 -13.29
N ALA A 273 8.64 9.09 -13.24
CA ALA A 273 7.82 8.88 -14.42
C ALA A 273 6.92 10.06 -14.76
N THR A 274 6.47 10.83 -13.77
CA THR A 274 5.45 11.88 -13.95
C THR A 274 5.96 13.30 -13.79
N ASP A 275 7.16 13.48 -13.25
CA ASP A 275 7.74 14.77 -12.86
C ASP A 275 6.83 15.57 -11.88
N VAL A 276 6.00 14.86 -11.10
CA VAL A 276 5.11 15.46 -10.12
C VAL A 276 5.73 15.36 -8.73
N ASP A 277 5.77 16.47 -8.00
CA ASP A 277 6.21 16.53 -6.59
C ASP A 277 5.16 15.89 -5.67
N ILE A 278 5.18 14.55 -5.60
CA ILE A 278 4.28 13.78 -4.76
C ILE A 278 4.54 14.04 -3.27
N ALA A 279 5.82 14.16 -2.88
CA ALA A 279 6.20 14.45 -1.50
C ALA A 279 5.62 15.79 -1.04
N GLY A 280 5.72 16.84 -1.88
CA GLY A 280 5.11 18.15 -1.61
C GLY A 280 3.58 18.08 -1.45
N LYS A 281 2.89 17.27 -2.28
CA LYS A 281 1.45 17.04 -2.16
C LYS A 281 1.05 16.40 -0.83
N ILE A 282 1.89 15.49 -0.30
CA ILE A 282 1.67 14.89 1.01
C ILE A 282 1.80 15.93 2.12
N VAL A 283 2.79 16.83 2.04
CA VAL A 283 2.95 17.92 3.02
C VAL A 283 1.79 18.91 2.94
N GLU A 284 1.33 19.30 1.74
CA GLU A 284 0.13 20.12 1.54
C GLU A 284 -1.12 19.52 2.18
N PHE A 285 -1.24 18.20 2.13
CA PHE A 285 -2.34 17.50 2.81
C PHE A 285 -2.26 17.68 4.34
N ILE A 286 -1.07 17.58 4.94
CA ILE A 286 -0.87 17.81 6.39
C ILE A 286 -1.26 19.24 6.75
N GLU A 287 -0.80 20.25 5.99
CA GLU A 287 -1.13 21.67 6.21
C GLU A 287 -2.64 21.91 6.20
N LYS A 288 -3.33 21.38 5.18
CA LYS A 288 -4.80 21.48 5.06
C LYS A 288 -5.55 20.79 6.20
N ALA A 289 -5.06 19.64 6.66
CA ALA A 289 -5.68 18.90 7.76
C ALA A 289 -5.53 19.61 9.11
N LYS A 290 -4.36 20.20 9.36
CA LYS A 290 -4.09 20.94 10.62
C LYS A 290 -4.80 22.29 10.65
N SER A 291 -4.90 23.02 9.51
CA SER A 291 -5.63 24.29 9.43
C SER A 291 -7.13 24.14 9.70
N LYS A 292 -7.74 23.01 9.33
CA LYS A 292 -9.16 22.74 9.62
C LYS A 292 -9.44 22.44 11.09
N LYS A 293 -8.45 22.03 11.88
CA LYS A 293 -8.58 21.75 13.31
C LYS A 293 -8.35 22.97 14.21
N GLN A 294 -7.81 24.08 13.69
CA GLN A 294 -7.75 25.33 14.43
C GLN A 294 -9.16 25.97 14.41
N PRO A 295 -9.79 26.22 15.58
CA PRO A 295 -11.02 27.02 15.63
C PRO A 295 -10.71 28.37 14.97
N LYS A 296 -11.58 28.83 14.06
CA LYS A 296 -11.51 30.22 13.60
C LYS A 296 -11.53 31.09 14.84
N ALA A 297 -10.45 31.82 15.11
CA ALA A 297 -10.48 32.88 16.10
C ALA A 297 -11.62 33.82 15.68
N ASN A 298 -12.72 33.81 16.44
CA ASN A 298 -13.77 34.77 16.26
C ASN A 298 -13.14 36.12 16.66
N GLY A 299 -12.81 36.95 15.65
CA GLY A 299 -12.56 38.36 15.82
C GLY A 299 -13.87 39.09 16.01
#